data_cd9c38ac4aff7cfd5fe770c5623f1be1
#
_entry.id   cd9c38ac4aff7cfd5fe770c5623f1be1
#
_cell.length_a   1.000
_cell.length_b   1.000
_cell.length_c   1.000
_cell.angle_alpha   90.00
_cell.angle_beta   90.00
_cell.angle_gamma   90.00
#
_symmetry.space_group_name_H-M   'P 1'
#
loop_
_entity.id
_entity.type
_entity.pdbx_description
1 polymer ?
#
loop_
_entity_poly.entity_id
_entity_poly.type
_entity_poly.pdbx_seq_one_letter_code
_entity_poly.pdbx_strand_id
1 'polypeptide(L)'
;ASCLVGSEMCIRDSNKRKSLIAFKSRLAWHCHFIQKLYDEPEIEYKNLNSAFDILRKDFNEKYYEAWRTGFTGYPFIDACMRYLEQNGWINFRMRAMLVSFASYQLWLDWKQTSKHLAKLFTDYEPGIHYSQFQMQSGTTGINSIRIYNPIKQSLDQDPNGDFIKKWVPELKNIQGKLIHEPWKLTYIDQKSINFELGKDYPLPIVNNQQTTKIARDEIWKVKKSNQAKELSKLIVQKHASLSSRR
;
A
#
# COMPACT_ATOMS: atom_id res chain seq x y z
N ALA A 1 5.85 31.30 -11.51
CA ALA A 1 5.50 31.90 -10.20
C ALA A 1 4.48 33.05 -10.34
N SER A 2 4.57 33.92 -11.35
CA SER A 2 3.64 35.04 -11.59
C SER A 2 2.21 34.58 -11.94
N CYS A 3 2.04 33.44 -12.63
CA CYS A 3 0.70 32.88 -12.94
C CYS A 3 -0.04 32.37 -11.68
N LEU A 4 0.68 31.92 -10.66
CA LEU A 4 0.08 31.47 -9.41
C LEU A 4 -0.37 32.64 -8.51
N VAL A 5 0.36 33.77 -8.53
CA VAL A 5 0.01 34.97 -7.76
C VAL A 5 -1.27 35.64 -8.29
N GLY A 6 -1.45 35.72 -9.62
CA GLY A 6 -2.67 36.23 -10.23
C GLY A 6 -3.92 35.42 -9.89
N SER A 7 -3.81 34.09 -9.74
CA SER A 7 -4.93 33.23 -9.36
C SER A 7 -5.34 33.37 -7.89
N GLU A 8 -4.42 33.74 -7.00
CA GLU A 8 -4.72 33.95 -5.58
C GLU A 8 -5.65 35.18 -5.34
N MET A 9 -5.49 36.22 -6.11
CA MET A 9 -6.34 37.44 -5.99
C MET A 9 -7.78 37.21 -6.44
N CYS A 10 -8.02 36.25 -7.34
CA CYS A 10 -9.37 35.95 -7.84
C CYS A 10 -10.13 34.93 -7.00
N ILE A 11 -9.48 34.28 -6.03
CA ILE A 11 -10.10 33.17 -5.24
C ILE A 11 -10.64 33.72 -3.91
N ARG A 12 -11.79 34.40 -3.95
CA ARG A 12 -12.54 34.80 -2.74
C ARG A 12 -13.45 33.68 -2.20
N ASP A 13 -13.62 32.58 -2.91
CA ASP A 13 -14.46 31.44 -2.51
C ASP A 13 -13.71 30.51 -1.54
N SER A 14 -14.33 30.21 -0.40
CA SER A 14 -13.76 29.39 0.67
C SER A 14 -13.37 27.98 0.21
N ASN A 15 -14.11 27.38 -0.73
CA ASN A 15 -13.84 26.04 -1.24
C ASN A 15 -12.61 26.03 -2.17
N LYS A 16 -12.46 27.03 -3.02
CA LYS A 16 -11.28 27.19 -3.89
C LYS A 16 -10.02 27.46 -3.05
N ARG A 17 -10.14 28.26 -1.98
CA ARG A 17 -9.03 28.52 -1.05
C ARG A 17 -8.56 27.21 -0.36
N LYS A 18 -9.49 26.36 0.11
CA LYS A 18 -9.16 25.06 0.71
C LYS A 18 -8.45 24.15 -0.29
N SER A 19 -8.93 24.08 -1.53
CA SER A 19 -8.32 23.29 -2.60
C SER A 19 -6.91 23.77 -2.94
N LEU A 20 -6.69 25.09 -2.99
CA LEU A 20 -5.37 25.69 -3.24
C LEU A 20 -4.38 25.38 -2.09
N ILE A 21 -4.82 25.50 -0.84
CA ILE A 21 -4.00 25.14 0.33
C ILE A 21 -3.61 23.66 0.28
N ALA A 22 -4.57 22.77 -0.05
CA ALA A 22 -4.31 21.35 -0.20
C ALA A 22 -3.31 21.07 -1.32
N PHE A 23 -3.43 21.73 -2.46
CA PHE A 23 -2.51 21.61 -3.58
C PHE A 23 -1.09 22.09 -3.22
N LYS A 24 -0.95 23.29 -2.62
CA LYS A 24 0.34 23.79 -2.14
C LYS A 24 1.00 22.83 -1.14
N SER A 25 0.20 22.25 -0.23
CA SER A 25 0.68 21.23 0.70
C SER A 25 1.22 20.00 -0.03
N ARG A 26 0.57 19.54 -1.10
CA ARG A 26 1.05 18.41 -1.89
C ARG A 26 2.36 18.70 -2.61
N LEU A 27 2.52 19.89 -3.17
CA LEU A 27 3.79 20.31 -3.76
C LEU A 27 4.92 20.34 -2.73
N ALA A 28 4.65 20.87 -1.54
CA ALA A 28 5.63 20.89 -0.46
C ALA A 28 6.05 19.47 -0.03
N TRP A 29 5.12 18.52 0.06
CA TRP A 29 5.41 17.12 0.33
C TRP A 29 6.21 16.45 -0.80
N HIS A 30 5.89 16.77 -2.05
CA HIS A 30 6.65 16.29 -3.21
C HIS A 30 8.12 16.72 -3.10
N CYS A 31 8.38 18.02 -2.91
CA CYS A 31 9.74 18.55 -2.74
C CYS A 31 10.45 17.92 -1.52
N HIS A 32 9.72 17.74 -0.40
CA HIS A 32 10.28 17.10 0.80
C HIS A 32 10.77 15.67 0.54
N PHE A 33 10.04 14.86 -0.21
CA PHE A 33 10.46 13.50 -0.49
C PHE A 33 11.62 13.43 -1.47
N ILE A 34 11.67 14.31 -2.47
CA ILE A 34 12.81 14.42 -3.38
C ILE A 34 14.06 14.83 -2.61
N GLN A 35 13.96 15.88 -1.77
CA GLN A 35 15.07 16.35 -0.95
C GLN A 35 15.56 15.25 0.01
N LYS A 36 14.64 14.51 0.61
CA LYS A 36 14.97 13.41 1.51
C LYS A 36 15.80 12.33 0.81
N LEU A 37 15.46 11.95 -0.43
CA LEU A 37 16.21 10.98 -1.20
C LEU A 37 17.57 11.56 -1.64
N TYR A 38 17.62 12.85 -1.99
CA TYR A 38 18.86 13.54 -2.32
C TYR A 38 19.84 13.55 -1.15
N ASP A 39 19.35 13.85 0.06
CA ASP A 39 20.16 13.91 1.28
C ASP A 39 20.59 12.50 1.75
N GLU A 40 19.85 11.46 1.40
CA GLU A 40 20.12 10.08 1.80
C GLU A 40 19.74 9.08 0.68
N PRO A 41 20.55 8.94 -0.37
CA PRO A 41 20.27 8.04 -1.50
C PRO A 41 20.11 6.57 -1.10
N GLU A 42 20.68 6.18 0.03
CA GLU A 42 20.56 4.81 0.55
C GLU A 42 19.14 4.38 0.91
N ILE A 43 18.19 5.33 1.04
CA ILE A 43 16.76 5.05 1.24
C ILE A 43 16.20 4.13 0.15
N GLU A 44 16.79 4.11 -1.04
CA GLU A 44 16.41 3.22 -2.13
C GLU A 44 16.67 1.74 -1.83
N TYR A 45 17.72 1.42 -1.07
CA TYR A 45 18.14 0.02 -0.87
C TYR A 45 18.19 -0.43 0.59
N LYS A 46 18.21 0.49 1.55
CA LYS A 46 18.33 0.20 2.98
C LYS A 46 17.09 0.67 3.74
N ASN A 47 16.76 -0.03 4.81
CA ASN A 47 15.75 0.48 5.73
C ASN A 47 16.24 1.80 6.36
N LEU A 48 15.36 2.79 6.41
CA LEU A 48 15.64 4.06 7.06
C LEU A 48 16.03 3.84 8.54
N ASN A 49 15.41 2.88 9.18
CA ASN A 49 15.80 2.43 10.51
C ASN A 49 16.36 1.01 10.41
N SER A 50 17.68 0.87 10.49
CA SER A 50 18.37 -0.42 10.32
C SER A 50 18.03 -1.48 11.38
N ALA A 51 17.44 -1.10 12.51
CA ALA A 51 16.94 -2.06 13.48
C ALA A 51 15.88 -3.01 12.88
N PHE A 52 15.19 -2.60 11.80
CA PHE A 52 14.21 -3.42 11.09
C PHE A 52 14.81 -4.37 10.05
N ASP A 53 16.14 -4.36 9.82
CA ASP A 53 16.83 -5.25 8.86
C ASP A 53 16.75 -6.73 9.27
N ILE A 54 16.41 -7.02 10.51
CA ILE A 54 16.21 -8.38 11.01
C ILE A 54 14.88 -9.01 10.58
N LEU A 55 13.95 -8.20 10.06
CA LEU A 55 12.64 -8.67 9.59
C LEU A 55 12.68 -9.14 8.13
N ARG A 56 11.77 -10.02 7.76
CA ARG A 56 11.49 -10.44 6.36
C ARG A 56 12.74 -10.94 5.61
N LYS A 57 13.59 -11.72 6.29
CA LYS A 57 14.83 -12.26 5.72
C LYS A 57 14.55 -13.32 4.65
N ASP A 58 13.51 -14.11 4.85
CA ASP A 58 13.14 -15.19 3.93
C ASP A 58 12.17 -14.65 2.88
N PHE A 59 12.55 -14.80 1.62
CA PHE A 59 11.73 -14.41 0.50
C PHE A 59 10.85 -15.58 0.03
N ASN A 60 9.54 -15.38 -0.04
CA ASN A 60 8.59 -16.35 -0.52
C ASN A 60 8.19 -16.05 -1.96
N GLU A 61 8.82 -16.74 -2.92
CA GLU A 61 8.56 -16.55 -4.34
C GLU A 61 7.09 -16.81 -4.71
N LYS A 62 6.47 -17.84 -4.12
CA LYS A 62 5.06 -18.17 -4.39
C LYS A 62 4.13 -17.01 -3.98
N TYR A 63 4.39 -16.38 -2.83
CA TYR A 63 3.60 -15.25 -2.37
C TYR A 63 3.84 -14.01 -3.24
N TYR A 64 5.08 -13.78 -3.63
CA TYR A 64 5.44 -12.69 -4.51
C TYR A 64 4.76 -12.82 -5.89
N GLU A 65 4.84 -14.00 -6.51
CA GLU A 65 4.20 -14.28 -7.79
C GLU A 65 2.68 -14.11 -7.72
N ALA A 66 2.03 -14.67 -6.70
CA ALA A 66 0.59 -14.52 -6.52
C ALA A 66 0.17 -13.05 -6.36
N TRP A 67 0.95 -12.26 -5.61
CA TRP A 67 0.70 -10.84 -5.43
C TRP A 67 0.94 -10.06 -6.72
N ARG A 68 2.06 -10.28 -7.37
CA ARG A 68 2.48 -9.60 -8.59
C ARG A 68 1.49 -9.81 -9.75
N THR A 69 0.95 -11.01 -9.86
CA THR A 69 0.03 -11.39 -10.95
C THR A 69 -1.46 -11.21 -10.61
N GLY A 70 -1.78 -10.82 -9.37
CA GLY A 70 -3.17 -10.66 -8.94
C GLY A 70 -3.93 -11.99 -8.83
N PHE A 71 -3.31 -12.98 -8.16
CA PHE A 71 -3.87 -14.30 -7.85
C PHE A 71 -3.69 -14.67 -6.38
N THR A 72 -3.96 -13.72 -5.49
CA THR A 72 -3.79 -13.92 -4.04
C THR A 72 -4.99 -14.59 -3.37
N GLY A 73 -6.13 -14.66 -4.06
CA GLY A 73 -7.40 -15.08 -3.50
C GLY A 73 -8.10 -13.98 -2.68
N TYR A 74 -7.59 -12.76 -2.72
CA TYR A 74 -8.23 -11.55 -2.18
C TYR A 74 -8.71 -10.67 -3.33
N PRO A 75 -10.01 -10.72 -3.68
CA PRO A 75 -10.53 -10.16 -4.94
C PRO A 75 -10.15 -8.70 -5.21
N PHE A 76 -10.19 -7.85 -4.19
CA PHE A 76 -9.89 -6.43 -4.36
C PHE A 76 -8.39 -6.16 -4.51
N ILE A 77 -7.53 -6.94 -3.86
CA ILE A 77 -6.06 -6.92 -4.07
C ILE A 77 -5.77 -7.32 -5.52
N ASP A 78 -6.35 -8.44 -5.97
CA ASP A 78 -6.13 -9.00 -7.29
C ASP A 78 -6.64 -8.05 -8.39
N ALA A 79 -7.84 -7.48 -8.21
CA ALA A 79 -8.39 -6.46 -9.10
C ALA A 79 -7.48 -5.22 -9.20
N CYS A 80 -6.95 -4.74 -8.08
CA CYS A 80 -6.05 -3.59 -8.06
C CYS A 80 -4.72 -3.87 -8.77
N MET A 81 -4.13 -5.06 -8.60
CA MET A 81 -2.88 -5.44 -9.28
C MET A 81 -3.09 -5.58 -10.78
N ARG A 82 -4.14 -6.32 -11.22
CA ARG A 82 -4.46 -6.49 -12.65
C ARG A 82 -4.81 -5.15 -13.32
N TYR A 83 -5.55 -4.28 -12.62
CA TYR A 83 -5.81 -2.92 -13.08
C TYR A 83 -4.52 -2.12 -13.27
N LEU A 84 -3.63 -2.16 -12.28
CA LEU A 84 -2.37 -1.43 -12.32
C LEU A 84 -1.47 -1.90 -13.45
N GLU A 85 -1.34 -3.22 -13.66
CA GLU A 85 -0.54 -3.80 -14.72
C GLU A 85 -0.99 -3.34 -16.11
N GLN A 86 -2.30 -3.20 -16.31
CA GLN A 86 -2.85 -2.77 -17.60
C GLN A 86 -2.82 -1.25 -17.81
N ASN A 87 -3.01 -0.46 -16.74
CA ASN A 87 -3.22 0.99 -16.85
C ASN A 87 -2.02 1.83 -16.41
N GLY A 88 -1.04 1.25 -15.73
CA GLY A 88 0.15 1.95 -15.25
C GLY A 88 -0.09 2.97 -14.12
N TRP A 89 -1.33 3.10 -13.63
CA TRP A 89 -1.67 4.08 -12.60
C TRP A 89 -2.79 3.56 -11.70
N ILE A 90 -2.69 3.85 -10.41
CA ILE A 90 -3.75 3.61 -9.43
C ILE A 90 -3.67 4.66 -8.32
N ASN A 91 -4.80 4.98 -7.67
CA ASN A 91 -4.83 6.01 -6.64
C ASN A 91 -4.00 5.63 -5.41
N PHE A 92 -3.60 6.67 -4.63
CA PHE A 92 -2.69 6.52 -3.49
C PHE A 92 -3.18 5.50 -2.45
N ARG A 93 -4.47 5.46 -2.13
CA ARG A 93 -5.02 4.53 -1.14
C ARG A 93 -4.81 3.07 -1.55
N MET A 94 -5.02 2.76 -2.82
CA MET A 94 -4.81 1.41 -3.35
C MET A 94 -3.33 1.06 -3.39
N ARG A 95 -2.44 2.00 -3.75
CA ARG A 95 -0.98 1.80 -3.66
C ARG A 95 -0.57 1.43 -2.24
N ALA A 96 -1.03 2.19 -1.24
CA ALA A 96 -0.73 1.93 0.16
C ALA A 96 -1.26 0.56 0.63
N MET A 97 -2.46 0.17 0.18
CA MET A 97 -3.03 -1.14 0.48
C MET A 97 -2.22 -2.29 -0.15
N LEU A 98 -1.83 -2.17 -1.43
CA LEU A 98 -1.03 -3.19 -2.12
C LEU A 98 0.32 -3.41 -1.43
N VAL A 99 1.01 -2.33 -1.06
CA VAL A 99 2.29 -2.39 -0.33
C VAL A 99 2.09 -2.96 1.07
N SER A 100 1.05 -2.52 1.79
CA SER A 100 0.71 -3.03 3.11
C SER A 100 0.42 -4.54 3.07
N PHE A 101 -0.38 -5.00 2.11
CA PHE A 101 -0.70 -6.42 1.96
C PHE A 101 0.55 -7.27 1.71
N ALA A 102 1.40 -6.86 0.77
CA ALA A 102 2.67 -7.54 0.49
C ALA A 102 3.57 -7.60 1.74
N SER A 103 3.68 -6.48 2.47
CA SER A 103 4.63 -6.35 3.58
C SER A 103 4.16 -6.99 4.88
N TYR A 104 2.85 -6.98 5.18
CA TYR A 104 2.33 -7.49 6.46
C TYR A 104 1.66 -8.84 6.31
N GLN A 105 0.73 -9.01 5.35
CA GLN A 105 0.02 -10.26 5.20
C GLN A 105 0.88 -11.35 4.54
N LEU A 106 1.63 -10.97 3.50
CA LEU A 106 2.53 -11.91 2.80
C LEU A 106 3.96 -11.92 3.38
N TRP A 107 4.29 -11.00 4.27
CA TRP A 107 5.60 -10.87 4.92
C TRP A 107 6.77 -10.73 3.93
N LEU A 108 6.53 -10.09 2.77
CA LEU A 108 7.55 -9.87 1.74
C LEU A 108 8.39 -8.62 2.05
N ASP A 109 9.69 -8.67 1.70
CA ASP A 109 10.57 -7.50 1.81
C ASP A 109 10.16 -6.45 0.77
N TRP A 110 9.99 -5.22 1.24
CA TRP A 110 9.62 -4.09 0.41
C TRP A 110 10.64 -3.80 -0.70
N LYS A 111 11.91 -4.12 -0.52
CA LYS A 111 12.97 -3.90 -1.51
C LYS A 111 12.71 -4.62 -2.82
N GLN A 112 12.04 -5.76 -2.78
CA GLN A 112 11.69 -6.52 -3.98
C GLN A 112 10.34 -6.08 -4.56
N THR A 113 9.34 -5.90 -3.70
CA THR A 113 8.01 -5.48 -4.13
C THR A 113 8.01 -4.04 -4.68
N SER A 114 8.88 -3.16 -4.16
CA SER A 114 9.05 -1.80 -4.68
C SER A 114 9.57 -1.77 -6.11
N LYS A 115 10.54 -2.62 -6.46
CA LYS A 115 11.08 -2.71 -7.82
C LYS A 115 10.02 -3.12 -8.84
N HIS A 116 9.12 -4.01 -8.45
CA HIS A 116 8.01 -4.41 -9.33
C HIS A 116 7.05 -3.23 -9.56
N LEU A 117 6.57 -2.58 -8.51
CA LEU A 117 5.64 -1.46 -8.67
C LEU A 117 6.29 -0.23 -9.33
N ALA A 118 7.59 -0.01 -9.14
CA ALA A 118 8.32 1.05 -9.86
C ALA A 118 8.26 0.88 -11.38
N LYS A 119 8.28 -0.36 -11.88
CA LYS A 119 8.16 -0.65 -13.32
C LYS A 119 6.75 -0.43 -13.86
N LEU A 120 5.73 -0.52 -13.02
CA LEU A 120 4.34 -0.39 -13.41
C LEU A 120 3.84 1.06 -13.36
N PHE A 121 4.34 1.89 -12.43
CA PHE A 121 3.84 3.26 -12.27
C PHE A 121 4.35 4.20 -13.36
N THR A 122 3.44 4.73 -14.18
CA THR A 122 3.75 5.76 -15.20
C THR A 122 4.16 7.09 -14.57
N ASP A 123 3.74 7.35 -13.34
CA ASP A 123 4.09 8.53 -12.54
C ASP A 123 5.15 8.21 -11.47
N TYR A 124 6.03 7.24 -11.76
CA TYR A 124 7.12 6.86 -10.86
C TYR A 124 8.02 8.04 -10.55
N GLU A 125 8.20 8.31 -9.25
CA GLU A 125 9.14 9.29 -8.73
C GLU A 125 9.85 8.65 -7.52
N PRO A 126 11.18 8.42 -7.58
CA PRO A 126 11.91 7.60 -6.63
C PRO A 126 11.86 8.13 -5.20
N GLY A 127 11.91 9.46 -4.98
CA GLY A 127 11.84 10.05 -3.65
C GLY A 127 10.55 9.74 -2.93
N ILE A 128 9.42 9.85 -3.64
CA ILE A 128 8.10 9.49 -3.11
C ILE A 128 7.98 7.97 -2.97
N HIS A 129 8.35 7.24 -4.01
CA HIS A 129 8.18 5.80 -4.10
C HIS A 129 8.82 5.06 -2.94
N TYR A 130 10.13 5.16 -2.78
CA TYR A 130 10.86 4.43 -1.73
C TYR A 130 10.49 4.90 -0.32
N SER A 131 10.30 6.20 -0.13
CA SER A 131 9.85 6.74 1.15
C SER A 131 8.47 6.19 1.55
N GLN A 132 7.51 6.12 0.61
CA GLN A 132 6.18 5.58 0.86
C GLN A 132 6.21 4.06 1.09
N PHE A 133 7.01 3.32 0.33
CA PHE A 133 7.19 1.89 0.55
C PHE A 133 7.66 1.58 1.97
N GLN A 134 8.69 2.27 2.44
CA GLN A 134 9.19 2.09 3.79
C GLN A 134 8.17 2.50 4.87
N MET A 135 7.41 3.57 4.63
CA MET A 135 6.33 3.97 5.53
C MET A 135 5.22 2.91 5.61
N GLN A 136 4.79 2.36 4.47
CA GLN A 136 3.72 1.37 4.41
C GLN A 136 4.17 -0.03 4.88
N SER A 137 5.44 -0.37 4.77
CA SER A 137 6.01 -1.62 5.28
C SER A 137 6.44 -1.57 6.75
N GLY A 138 6.38 -0.38 7.37
CA GLY A 138 6.65 -0.18 8.80
C GLY A 138 8.12 -0.24 9.17
N THR A 139 9.04 0.06 8.26
CA THR A 139 10.50 -0.02 8.47
C THR A 139 11.16 1.32 8.80
N THR A 140 10.40 2.41 8.87
CA THR A 140 10.93 3.74 9.18
C THR A 140 11.19 3.98 10.67
N GLY A 141 10.55 3.23 11.55
CA GLY A 141 10.59 3.42 12.99
C GLY A 141 9.79 4.62 13.52
N ILE A 142 9.60 5.66 12.73
CA ILE A 142 8.98 6.95 13.13
C ILE A 142 7.49 7.02 12.83
N ASN A 143 7.00 6.26 11.87
CA ASN A 143 5.60 6.28 11.48
C ASN A 143 4.76 5.29 12.30
N SER A 144 3.45 5.56 12.38
CA SER A 144 2.50 4.58 12.91
C SER A 144 2.38 3.39 11.97
N ILE A 145 2.28 2.18 12.54
CA ILE A 145 2.04 0.96 11.76
C ILE A 145 0.60 1.00 11.24
N ARG A 146 0.44 0.94 9.93
CA ARG A 146 -0.86 0.97 9.23
C ARG A 146 -1.03 -0.29 8.43
N ILE A 147 -1.72 -1.27 9.01
CA ILE A 147 -2.04 -2.52 8.33
C ILE A 147 -3.45 -2.40 7.74
N TYR A 148 -3.54 -2.42 6.42
CA TYR A 148 -4.82 -2.37 5.73
C TYR A 148 -5.49 -3.74 5.77
N ASN A 149 -6.77 -3.77 6.15
CA ASN A 149 -7.58 -4.97 6.02
C ASN A 149 -8.14 -5.02 4.58
N PRO A 150 -7.75 -6.00 3.75
CA PRO A 150 -8.13 -6.05 2.34
C PRO A 150 -9.65 -6.20 2.14
N ILE A 151 -10.33 -6.93 3.01
CA ILE A 151 -11.78 -7.13 2.95
C ILE A 151 -12.50 -5.83 3.28
N LYS A 152 -12.07 -5.13 4.35
CA LYS A 152 -12.65 -3.82 4.70
C LYS A 152 -12.42 -2.80 3.60
N GLN A 153 -11.23 -2.74 3.01
CA GLN A 153 -10.96 -1.84 1.88
C GLN A 153 -11.83 -2.18 0.67
N SER A 154 -12.05 -3.46 0.40
CA SER A 154 -12.94 -3.92 -0.67
C SER A 154 -14.37 -3.41 -0.47
N LEU A 155 -14.93 -3.61 0.71
CA LEU A 155 -16.29 -3.14 1.06
C LEU A 155 -16.42 -1.61 1.04
N ASP A 156 -15.40 -0.90 1.52
CA ASP A 156 -15.43 0.58 1.61
C ASP A 156 -15.27 1.25 0.24
N GLN A 157 -14.52 0.65 -0.70
CA GLN A 157 -14.13 1.29 -1.97
C GLN A 157 -14.86 0.73 -3.20
N ASP A 158 -15.38 -0.47 -3.12
CA ASP A 158 -16.13 -1.16 -4.18
C ASP A 158 -17.31 -1.93 -3.60
N PRO A 159 -18.28 -1.27 -2.91
CA PRO A 159 -19.32 -1.93 -2.13
C PRO A 159 -20.19 -2.89 -2.96
N ASN A 160 -20.34 -2.65 -4.26
CA ASN A 160 -21.13 -3.47 -5.19
C ASN A 160 -20.29 -4.54 -5.91
N GLY A 161 -18.96 -4.50 -5.76
CA GLY A 161 -18.05 -5.39 -6.45
C GLY A 161 -17.91 -5.11 -7.96
N ASP A 162 -18.27 -3.91 -8.42
CA ASP A 162 -18.25 -3.57 -9.86
C ASP A 162 -16.82 -3.52 -10.39
N PHE A 163 -15.89 -2.96 -9.60
CA PHE A 163 -14.47 -2.93 -9.95
C PHE A 163 -13.89 -4.36 -9.93
N ILE A 164 -14.23 -5.16 -8.93
CA ILE A 164 -13.80 -6.57 -8.85
C ILE A 164 -14.31 -7.33 -10.07
N LYS A 165 -15.60 -7.27 -10.41
CA LYS A 165 -16.19 -7.98 -11.57
C LYS A 165 -15.49 -7.62 -12.88
N LYS A 166 -15.08 -6.36 -13.01
CA LYS A 166 -14.40 -5.88 -14.23
C LYS A 166 -12.98 -6.44 -14.35
N TRP A 167 -12.22 -6.51 -13.25
CA TRP A 167 -10.80 -6.84 -13.26
C TRP A 167 -10.49 -8.28 -12.84
N VAL A 168 -11.47 -8.96 -12.26
CA VAL A 168 -11.45 -10.38 -11.92
C VAL A 168 -12.70 -11.02 -12.52
N PRO A 169 -12.74 -11.18 -13.85
CA PRO A 169 -13.94 -11.65 -14.56
C PRO A 169 -14.40 -13.05 -14.13
N GLU A 170 -13.53 -13.84 -13.54
CA GLU A 170 -13.84 -15.13 -12.94
C GLU A 170 -14.92 -15.03 -11.86
N LEU A 171 -15.01 -13.87 -11.17
CA LEU A 171 -15.95 -13.61 -10.08
C LEU A 171 -17.25 -12.90 -10.53
N LYS A 172 -17.43 -12.64 -11.84
CA LYS A 172 -18.55 -11.82 -12.38
C LYS A 172 -19.94 -12.29 -11.98
N ASN A 173 -20.11 -13.61 -11.81
CA ASN A 173 -21.42 -14.21 -11.47
C ASN A 173 -21.71 -14.19 -9.97
N ILE A 174 -20.74 -13.85 -9.12
CA ILE A 174 -20.95 -13.77 -7.67
C ILE A 174 -21.70 -12.48 -7.34
N GLN A 175 -22.79 -12.61 -6.60
CA GLN A 175 -23.66 -11.48 -6.24
C GLN A 175 -23.45 -11.02 -4.80
N GLY A 176 -23.75 -9.76 -4.55
CA GLY A 176 -23.76 -9.16 -3.23
C GLY A 176 -22.38 -9.18 -2.56
N LYS A 177 -22.37 -9.26 -1.23
CA LYS A 177 -21.16 -9.16 -0.42
C LYS A 177 -20.20 -10.35 -0.56
N LEU A 178 -20.66 -11.47 -1.08
CA LEU A 178 -19.85 -12.68 -1.25
C LEU A 178 -18.73 -12.47 -2.26
N ILE A 179 -18.83 -11.51 -3.18
CA ILE A 179 -17.75 -11.17 -4.11
C ILE A 179 -16.47 -10.68 -3.42
N HIS A 180 -16.58 -10.11 -2.20
CA HIS A 180 -15.45 -9.66 -1.41
C HIS A 180 -14.77 -10.80 -0.64
N GLU A 181 -15.49 -11.89 -0.42
CA GLU A 181 -15.04 -13.05 0.35
C GLU A 181 -15.54 -14.35 -0.31
N PRO A 182 -15.14 -14.68 -1.55
CA PRO A 182 -15.68 -15.82 -2.30
C PRO A 182 -15.45 -17.17 -1.62
N TRP A 183 -14.49 -17.27 -0.70
CA TRP A 183 -14.29 -18.47 0.11
C TRP A 183 -15.39 -18.77 1.13
N LYS A 184 -16.38 -17.89 1.26
CA LYS A 184 -17.59 -18.10 2.06
C LYS A 184 -18.75 -18.68 1.25
N LEU A 185 -18.59 -18.84 -0.07
CA LEU A 185 -19.59 -19.48 -0.92
C LEU A 185 -19.78 -20.93 -0.50
N THR A 186 -21.04 -21.33 -0.28
CA THR A 186 -21.37 -22.73 -0.04
C THR A 186 -21.22 -23.54 -1.34
N TYR A 187 -21.20 -24.86 -1.21
CA TYR A 187 -21.16 -25.74 -2.39
C TYR A 187 -22.36 -25.51 -3.31
N ILE A 188 -23.53 -25.26 -2.74
CA ILE A 188 -24.76 -24.99 -3.50
C ILE A 188 -24.62 -23.67 -4.27
N ASP A 189 -24.12 -22.61 -3.62
CA ASP A 189 -23.90 -21.32 -4.28
C ASP A 189 -22.93 -21.47 -5.47
N GLN A 190 -21.82 -22.18 -5.28
CA GLN A 190 -20.83 -22.41 -6.35
C GLN A 190 -21.46 -23.17 -7.53
N LYS A 191 -22.22 -24.19 -7.27
CA LYS A 191 -22.92 -24.97 -8.32
C LYS A 191 -23.96 -24.13 -9.07
N SER A 192 -24.71 -23.27 -8.37
CA SER A 192 -25.76 -22.45 -8.97
C SER A 192 -25.22 -21.44 -10.01
N ILE A 193 -23.96 -21.00 -9.85
CA ILE A 193 -23.31 -20.03 -10.74
C ILE A 193 -22.26 -20.66 -11.67
N ASN A 194 -22.15 -22.01 -11.67
CA ASN A 194 -21.14 -22.76 -12.39
C ASN A 194 -19.70 -22.27 -12.11
N PHE A 195 -19.34 -22.19 -10.84
CA PHE A 195 -18.06 -21.73 -10.34
C PHE A 195 -17.48 -22.74 -9.35
N GLU A 196 -16.17 -22.93 -9.38
CA GLU A 196 -15.44 -23.82 -8.48
C GLU A 196 -14.25 -23.08 -7.85
N LEU A 197 -14.39 -22.77 -6.57
CA LEU A 197 -13.31 -22.08 -5.81
C LEU A 197 -12.11 -23.03 -5.66
N GLY A 198 -10.91 -22.49 -5.93
CA GLY A 198 -9.66 -23.26 -5.98
C GLY A 198 -9.28 -23.72 -7.39
N LYS A 199 -10.23 -23.66 -8.34
CA LYS A 199 -10.00 -23.96 -9.75
C LYS A 199 -10.18 -22.74 -10.63
N ASP A 200 -11.37 -22.13 -10.61
CA ASP A 200 -11.66 -20.92 -11.40
C ASP A 200 -11.05 -19.66 -10.79
N TYR A 201 -10.97 -19.62 -9.46
CA TYR A 201 -10.32 -18.53 -8.71
C TYR A 201 -9.63 -19.11 -7.46
N PRO A 202 -8.44 -18.62 -7.09
CA PRO A 202 -7.68 -19.21 -5.98
C PRO A 202 -8.34 -19.01 -4.62
N LEU A 203 -8.08 -19.95 -3.72
CA LEU A 203 -8.33 -19.74 -2.29
C LEU A 203 -7.40 -18.64 -1.73
N PRO A 204 -7.80 -17.95 -0.66
CA PRO A 204 -6.92 -16.99 0.01
C PRO A 204 -5.56 -17.62 0.36
N ILE A 205 -4.50 -17.05 -0.16
CA ILE A 205 -3.13 -17.58 -0.01
C ILE A 205 -2.64 -17.54 1.44
N VAL A 206 -3.22 -16.69 2.27
CA VAL A 206 -2.95 -16.53 3.70
C VAL A 206 -4.23 -16.25 4.48
N ASN A 207 -4.22 -16.53 5.78
CA ASN A 207 -5.28 -16.08 6.69
C ASN A 207 -4.97 -14.65 7.16
N ASN A 208 -5.75 -13.66 6.69
CA ASN A 208 -5.54 -12.24 6.97
C ASN A 208 -5.49 -11.90 8.47
N GLN A 209 -6.34 -12.51 9.30
CA GLN A 209 -6.37 -12.21 10.73
C GLN A 209 -5.10 -12.70 11.43
N GLN A 210 -4.70 -13.92 11.13
CA GLN A 210 -3.52 -14.56 11.70
C GLN A 210 -2.24 -13.83 11.27
N THR A 211 -2.06 -13.59 9.98
CA THR A 211 -0.86 -12.93 9.45
C THR A 211 -0.75 -11.48 9.91
N THR A 212 -1.86 -10.75 9.98
CA THR A 212 -1.89 -9.38 10.53
C THR A 212 -1.45 -9.34 11.99
N LYS A 213 -1.89 -10.32 12.82
CA LYS A 213 -1.48 -10.40 14.22
C LYS A 213 0.02 -10.66 14.33
N ILE A 214 0.52 -11.68 13.63
CA ILE A 214 1.95 -12.04 13.63
C ILE A 214 2.80 -10.85 13.18
N ALA A 215 2.46 -10.23 12.06
CA ALA A 215 3.19 -9.09 11.53
C ALA A 215 3.24 -7.91 12.51
N ARG A 216 2.11 -7.61 13.17
CA ARG A 216 2.05 -6.57 14.20
C ARG A 216 2.97 -6.88 15.37
N ASP A 217 2.91 -8.09 15.88
CA ASP A 217 3.68 -8.51 17.04
C ASP A 217 5.19 -8.46 16.74
N GLU A 218 5.63 -8.96 15.59
CA GLU A 218 7.03 -8.92 15.17
C GLU A 218 7.57 -7.50 15.02
N ILE A 219 6.81 -6.61 14.35
CA ILE A 219 7.22 -5.22 14.18
C ILE A 219 7.25 -4.48 15.54
N TRP A 220 6.28 -4.74 16.42
CA TRP A 220 6.27 -4.13 17.74
C TRP A 220 7.43 -4.58 18.62
N LYS A 221 7.88 -5.85 18.51
CA LYS A 221 9.10 -6.32 19.21
C LYS A 221 10.29 -5.46 18.83
N VAL A 222 10.53 -5.28 17.52
CA VAL A 222 11.64 -4.45 17.02
C VAL A 222 11.46 -2.99 17.47
N LYS A 223 10.27 -2.41 17.25
CA LYS A 223 9.99 -1.00 17.57
C LYS A 223 10.19 -0.66 19.04
N LYS A 224 10.02 -1.62 19.96
CA LYS A 224 10.24 -1.43 21.40
C LYS A 224 11.71 -1.53 21.81
N SER A 225 12.60 -2.04 20.96
CA SER A 225 14.03 -2.16 21.26
C SER A 225 14.69 -0.79 21.46
N ASN A 226 15.72 -0.73 22.30
CA ASN A 226 16.48 0.50 22.53
C ASN A 226 17.14 0.99 21.26
N GLN A 227 17.74 0.09 20.47
CA GLN A 227 18.34 0.40 19.19
C GLN A 227 17.35 1.09 18.24
N ALA A 228 16.14 0.53 18.06
CA ALA A 228 15.13 1.11 17.19
C ALA A 228 14.69 2.51 17.67
N LYS A 229 14.57 2.71 18.99
CA LYS A 229 14.20 4.01 19.56
C LYS A 229 15.28 5.08 19.35
N GLU A 230 16.54 4.74 19.56
CA GLU A 230 17.66 5.67 19.36
C GLU A 230 17.79 6.07 17.89
N LEU A 231 17.78 5.10 16.99
CA LEU A 231 17.79 5.37 15.55
C LEU A 231 16.58 6.22 15.12
N SER A 232 15.40 5.96 15.67
CA SER A 232 14.21 6.76 15.38
C SER A 232 14.35 8.22 15.79
N LYS A 233 15.04 8.54 16.90
CA LYS A 233 15.33 9.94 17.30
C LYS A 233 16.21 10.65 16.26
N LEU A 234 17.27 9.98 15.79
CA LEU A 234 18.17 10.51 14.76
C LEU A 234 17.42 10.74 13.44
N ILE A 235 16.56 9.78 13.04
CA ILE A 235 15.75 9.88 11.83
C ILE A 235 14.77 11.07 11.92
N VAL A 236 14.14 11.29 13.08
CA VAL A 236 13.27 12.46 13.30
C VAL A 236 14.03 13.76 13.15
N GLN A 237 15.24 13.85 13.73
CA GLN A 237 16.07 15.05 13.60
C GLN A 237 16.45 15.36 12.14
N LYS A 238 16.75 14.32 11.35
CA LYS A 238 17.19 14.46 9.96
C LYS A 238 16.03 14.67 8.99
N HIS A 239 14.94 13.89 9.11
CA HIS A 239 13.93 13.73 8.07
C HIS A 239 12.51 14.15 8.47
N ALA A 240 12.24 14.48 9.73
CA ALA A 240 10.90 14.92 10.10
C ALA A 240 10.62 16.35 9.61
N SER A 241 9.35 16.64 9.31
CA SER A 241 8.92 17.98 8.98
C SER A 241 9.18 18.94 10.14
N LEU A 242 9.37 20.23 9.86
CA LEU A 242 9.65 21.27 10.88
C LEU A 242 8.58 21.31 11.98
N SER A 243 7.33 20.96 11.67
CA SER A 243 6.24 20.90 12.65
C SER A 243 6.38 19.77 13.68
N SER A 244 7.12 18.72 13.36
CA SER A 244 7.36 17.57 14.26
C SER A 244 8.70 17.65 15.01
N ARG A 245 9.47 18.71 14.80
CA ARG A 245 10.74 18.99 15.52
C ARG A 245 10.57 19.85 16.76
N ARG A 246 9.34 20.36 17.01
CA ARG A 246 8.99 21.16 18.20
C ARG A 246 8.47 20.32 19.33
#